data_07201fa3b255c13a112b453a6a854214
#
_entry.id   07201fa3b255c13a112b453a6a854214
#
_cell.length_a   1.000
_cell.length_b   1.000
_cell.length_c   1.000
_cell.angle_alpha   90.00
_cell.angle_beta   90.00
_cell.angle_gamma   90.00
#
_symmetry.space_group_name_H-M   'P 1'
#
loop_
_entity.id
_entity.type
_entity.pdbx_description
1 polymer ?
#
loop_
_entity_poly.entity_id
_entity_poly.type
_entity_poly.pdbx_seq_one_letter_code
_entity_poly.pdbx_strand_id
1 'polypeptide(L)' 'MNAIHVNNSDNVGTALTTLNKGDKALGVVIKENVSKGHKFATEDILKGQPIIKYGAHIGVANRNIKSGEWVHIHNIDG' A
#
# COMPACT_ATOMS: atom_id res chain seq x y z
N MET A 1 15.64 5.23 -4.65
CA MET A 1 14.24 5.28 -4.18
C MET A 1 13.45 4.21 -4.94
N ASN A 2 12.85 3.29 -4.21
CA ASN A 2 12.11 2.16 -4.80
C ASN A 2 10.58 2.33 -4.69
N ALA A 3 10.11 3.33 -3.97
CA ALA A 3 8.69 3.60 -3.81
C ALA A 3 8.47 5.07 -3.48
N ILE A 4 7.27 5.55 -3.72
CA ILE A 4 6.90 6.94 -3.47
C ILE A 4 5.63 7.02 -2.63
N HIS A 5 5.59 8.05 -1.77
CA HIS A 5 4.51 8.34 -0.85
C HIS A 5 4.40 9.86 -0.80
N VAL A 6 3.34 10.41 -1.31
CA VAL A 6 3.28 11.84 -1.65
C VAL A 6 2.72 12.69 -0.52
N ASN A 7 1.67 12.22 0.16
CA ASN A 7 0.98 12.99 1.18
C ASN A 7 1.11 12.29 2.54
N ASN A 8 1.29 13.07 3.61
CA ASN A 8 1.42 12.51 4.96
C ASN A 8 0.20 11.70 5.40
N SER A 9 -0.96 11.98 4.83
CA SER A 9 -2.19 11.22 5.14
C SER A 9 -2.29 9.89 4.40
N ASP A 10 -1.42 9.65 3.41
CA ASP A 10 -1.46 8.41 2.63
C ASP A 10 -1.13 7.19 3.50
N ASN A 11 -1.90 6.13 3.34
CA ASN A 11 -1.63 4.85 3.99
C ASN A 11 -1.17 3.77 3.01
N VAL A 12 -0.94 4.15 1.76
CA VAL A 12 -0.31 3.30 0.75
C VAL A 12 0.82 4.05 0.06
N GLY A 13 1.83 3.31 -0.37
CA GLY A 13 2.89 3.78 -1.25
C GLY A 13 2.77 3.13 -2.61
N THR A 14 3.41 3.72 -3.61
CA THR A 14 3.44 3.18 -4.96
C THR A 14 4.84 2.68 -5.27
N ALA A 15 4.94 1.44 -5.74
CA ALA A 15 6.22 0.85 -6.12
C ALA A 15 6.73 1.50 -7.41
N LEU A 16 7.97 2.01 -7.37
CA LEU A 16 8.63 2.56 -8.54
C LEU A 16 9.41 1.50 -9.30
N THR A 17 9.60 0.36 -8.71
CA THR A 17 10.22 -0.84 -9.29
C THR A 17 9.51 -2.03 -8.70
N THR A 18 9.71 -3.23 -9.24
CA THR A 18 9.19 -4.44 -8.63
C THR A 18 9.81 -4.62 -7.25
N LEU A 19 8.98 -4.77 -6.23
CA LEU A 19 9.41 -5.04 -4.87
C LEU A 19 9.17 -6.50 -4.55
N ASN A 20 10.19 -7.14 -3.98
CA ASN A 20 10.11 -8.55 -3.60
C ASN A 20 9.86 -8.66 -2.10
N LYS A 21 9.22 -9.76 -1.70
CA LYS A 21 9.05 -10.07 -0.27
C LYS A 21 10.38 -9.95 0.46
N GLY A 22 10.38 -9.20 1.54
CA GLY A 22 11.57 -8.94 2.35
C GLY A 22 12.28 -7.64 2.03
N ASP A 23 12.00 -7.02 0.89
CA ASP A 23 12.57 -5.70 0.56
C ASP A 23 12.01 -4.65 1.52
N LYS A 24 12.78 -3.60 1.75
CA LYS A 24 12.31 -2.43 2.49
C LYS A 24 11.95 -1.31 1.53
N ALA A 25 10.80 -0.69 1.79
CA ALA A 25 10.34 0.45 1.02
C ALA A 25 9.55 1.39 1.95
N LEU A 26 9.86 2.68 1.93
CA LEU A 26 9.20 3.68 2.78
C LEU A 26 9.16 3.27 4.27
N GLY A 27 10.23 2.62 4.75
CA GLY A 27 10.35 2.22 6.14
C GLY A 27 9.58 0.96 6.53
N VAL A 28 8.93 0.28 5.58
CA VAL A 28 8.21 -0.97 5.86
C VAL A 28 8.85 -2.14 5.15
N VAL A 29 8.68 -3.33 5.73
CA VAL A 29 9.13 -4.58 5.11
C VAL A 29 8.01 -5.10 4.23
N ILE A 30 8.32 -5.31 2.95
CA ILE A 30 7.36 -5.84 1.97
C ILE A 30 7.07 -7.30 2.30
N LYS A 31 5.79 -7.65 2.41
CA LYS A 31 5.34 -8.98 2.84
C LYS A 31 5.02 -9.92 1.70
N GLU A 32 4.85 -9.37 0.50
CA GLU A 32 4.58 -10.14 -0.71
C GLU A 32 5.04 -9.32 -1.90
N ASN A 33 5.25 -9.96 -3.04
CA ASN A 33 5.74 -9.26 -4.22
C ASN A 33 4.74 -8.19 -4.68
N VAL A 34 5.27 -7.01 -4.99
CA VAL A 34 4.49 -5.87 -5.47
C VAL A 34 5.08 -5.43 -6.80
N SER A 35 4.30 -5.49 -7.86
CA SER A 35 4.75 -5.09 -9.19
C SER A 35 4.94 -3.59 -9.29
N LYS A 36 5.87 -3.17 -10.14
CA LYS A 36 6.07 -1.75 -10.46
C LYS A 36 4.73 -1.09 -10.79
N GLY A 37 4.49 0.07 -10.20
CA GLY A 37 3.25 0.83 -10.39
C GLY A 37 2.10 0.42 -9.48
N HIS A 38 2.24 -0.69 -8.75
CA HIS A 38 1.21 -1.14 -7.82
C HIS A 38 1.42 -0.54 -6.43
N LYS A 39 0.38 -0.61 -5.60
CA LYS A 39 0.35 -0.06 -4.25
C LYS A 39 0.66 -1.12 -3.20
N PHE A 40 1.23 -0.68 -2.09
CA PHE A 40 1.37 -1.50 -0.89
C PHE A 40 1.02 -0.66 0.33
N ALA A 41 0.57 -1.30 1.40
CA ALA A 41 0.23 -0.62 2.64
C ALA A 41 1.50 -0.14 3.34
N THR A 42 1.52 1.14 3.74
CA THR A 42 2.63 1.70 4.52
C THR A 42 2.36 1.63 6.01
N GLU A 43 1.16 1.26 6.40
CA GLU A 43 0.74 1.03 7.78
C GLU A 43 -0.39 0.00 7.78
N ASP A 44 -0.74 -0.54 8.93
CA ASP A 44 -1.87 -1.45 9.03
C ASP A 44 -3.16 -0.69 8.71
N ILE A 45 -4.01 -1.28 7.88
CA ILE A 45 -5.30 -0.72 7.50
C ILE A 45 -6.36 -1.73 7.90
N LEU A 46 -7.28 -1.33 8.77
CA LEU A 46 -8.34 -2.21 9.23
C LEU A 46 -9.50 -2.25 8.24
N LYS A 47 -10.19 -3.38 8.21
CA LYS A 47 -11.42 -3.51 7.42
C LYS A 47 -12.35 -2.34 7.69
N GLY A 48 -12.86 -1.71 6.64
CA GLY A 48 -13.75 -0.55 6.72
C GLY A 48 -13.04 0.79 6.71
N GLN A 49 -11.72 0.81 6.88
CA GLN A 49 -10.97 2.06 6.81
C GLN A 49 -10.71 2.47 5.36
N PRO A 50 -10.61 3.78 5.08
CA PRO A 50 -10.34 4.24 3.72
C PRO A 50 -8.91 3.94 3.30
N ILE A 51 -8.74 3.67 2.01
CA ILE A 51 -7.44 3.66 1.36
C ILE A 51 -7.17 5.08 0.87
N ILE A 52 -6.03 5.65 1.29
CA ILE A 52 -5.69 7.03 0.97
C ILE A 52 -4.41 7.06 0.15
N LYS A 53 -4.52 7.61 -1.06
CA LYS A 53 -3.40 7.75 -2.00
C LYS A 53 -3.41 9.18 -2.55
N TYR A 54 -2.26 9.85 -2.45
CA TYR A 54 -2.10 11.25 -2.88
C TYR A 54 -3.12 12.17 -2.21
N GLY A 55 -3.42 11.89 -0.94
CA GLY A 55 -4.37 12.68 -0.17
C GLY A 55 -5.84 12.40 -0.48
N ALA A 56 -6.15 11.47 -1.38
CA ALA A 56 -7.52 11.17 -1.79
C ALA A 56 -7.96 9.79 -1.31
N HIS A 57 -9.21 9.67 -0.91
CA HIS A 57 -9.83 8.38 -0.59
C HIS A 57 -10.14 7.68 -1.90
N ILE A 58 -9.47 6.55 -2.17
CA ILE A 58 -9.63 5.81 -3.43
C ILE A 58 -10.43 4.52 -3.27
N GLY A 59 -10.83 4.19 -2.06
CA GLY A 59 -11.62 3.00 -1.78
C GLY A 59 -11.61 2.70 -0.29
N VAL A 60 -12.14 1.55 0.08
CA VAL A 60 -12.27 1.10 1.47
C VAL A 60 -11.70 -0.31 1.57
N ALA A 61 -10.94 -0.58 2.62
CA ALA A 61 -10.40 -1.92 2.86
C ALA A 61 -11.55 -2.90 3.13
N ASN A 62 -11.61 -3.99 2.37
CA ASN A 62 -12.64 -5.02 2.59
C ASN A 62 -12.17 -6.15 3.53
N ARG A 63 -10.96 -6.05 4.01
CA ARG A 63 -10.35 -6.93 5.01
C ARG A 63 -9.23 -6.17 5.71
N ASN A 64 -8.71 -6.73 6.80
CA ASN A 64 -7.52 -6.15 7.44
C ASN A 64 -6.31 -6.32 6.52
N ILE A 65 -5.55 -5.23 6.35
CA ILE A 65 -4.36 -5.21 5.51
C ILE A 65 -3.18 -4.86 6.42
N LYS A 66 -2.13 -5.67 6.39
CA LYS A 66 -0.91 -5.42 7.16
C LYS A 66 0.04 -4.53 6.36
N SER A 67 0.83 -3.72 7.08
CA SER A 67 1.88 -2.92 6.43
C SER A 67 2.79 -3.82 5.60
N GLY A 68 3.11 -3.39 4.39
CA GLY A 68 3.93 -4.17 3.46
C GLY A 68 3.15 -5.13 2.56
N GLU A 69 1.85 -5.30 2.78
CA GLU A 69 1.02 -6.14 1.90
C GLU A 69 0.62 -5.37 0.64
N TRP A 70 0.47 -6.11 -0.44
CA TRP A 70 0.01 -5.58 -1.72
C TRP A 70 -1.45 -5.15 -1.62
N VAL A 71 -1.73 -3.93 -2.07
CA VAL A 71 -3.09 -3.36 -2.06
C VAL A 71 -3.57 -3.27 -3.51
N HIS A 72 -4.64 -4.00 -3.83
CA HIS A 72 -5.20 -4.05 -5.16
C HIS A 72 -6.69 -4.41 -5.08
N ILE A 73 -7.29 -4.80 -6.20
CA ILE A 73 -8.73 -5.07 -6.28
C ILE A 73 -9.20 -6.19 -5.33
N HIS A 74 -8.30 -7.07 -4.88
CA HIS A 74 -8.67 -8.18 -3.99
C HIS A 74 -8.95 -7.73 -2.55
N ASN A 75 -8.43 -6.59 -2.10
CA ASN A 75 -8.56 -6.13 -0.73
C ASN A 75 -9.11 -4.70 -0.59
N ILE A 76 -9.52 -4.07 -1.69
CA ILE A 76 -10.20 -2.77 -1.65
C ILE A 76 -11.50 -2.82 -2.46
N ASP A 77 -12.51 -2.13 -1.93
CA ASP A 77 -13.77 -1.83 -2.62
C ASP A 77 -13.76 -0.36 -3.00
N GLY A 78 -14.11 -0.10 -4.23
CA GLY A 78 -14.06 1.24 -4.78
C GLY A 78 -15.35 2.02 -4.70
#